data_602b70450de4490c89d4a8beed23a461
#
_entry.id   602b70450de4490c89d4a8beed23a461
#
_cell.length_a   1.000
_cell.length_b   1.000
_cell.length_c   1.000
_cell.angle_alpha   90.00
_cell.angle_beta   90.00
_cell.angle_gamma   90.00
#
_symmetry.space_group_name_H-M   'P 1'
#
loop_
_entity.id
_entity.type
_entity.pdbx_description
1 polymer ?
#
loop_
_entity_poly.entity_id
_entity_poly.type
_entity_poly.pdbx_seq_one_letter_code
_entity_poly.pdbx_strand_id
1 'polypeptide(L)'
;VSDTKIPKNEKNDEPVIYGHWLPEVPRWNWWNQFWTRFWAIPLALSISAIAAGLVIPQIDRAVGQSLPFLFEGGPDGARSVLTTISSAMISVTGLVFSVTMVVLQLASNQFTPRILESFLEERITQITLGVFAGTFLYALTVLRCVHSETDTDTGFVPQIATSLAFLSVIVSVGFFLAFIHHITTSIRVTNVIRDLSRRTINTMDCMIPGGSTIQPRQGAREWNPPRDGAVTPIVLEQADDRLSDIDYPYLVKLAETLDTTIELTTQVGSYIGAGTQVGVVYAEVDEAVMTKIQKGLVLSPQRSLRQDIGFGIRQLVDIASRALSPGINDPLTAVEAINALHTILIRAVTRQTPVPYVTDKAGTIRLVYRPQTADELVELAVTEIAVWGAGAVIVPEQLRRMLEILHGVAREEYRDTLNRMTELVDELDETPGHARATNPAEK
;
A
#
# COMPACT_ATOMS: atom_id res chain seq x y z
N VAL A 1 12.00 -12.63 6.32
CA VAL A 1 12.82 -12.08 7.41
C VAL A 1 13.96 -11.33 6.75
N SER A 2 13.77 -10.05 6.55
CA SER A 2 14.83 -9.12 6.13
C SER A 2 15.04 -8.19 7.31
N ASP A 3 16.18 -8.37 7.99
CA ASP A 3 16.68 -7.50 9.05
C ASP A 3 16.89 -6.09 8.49
N THR A 4 15.92 -5.23 8.70
CA THR A 4 16.14 -3.79 8.58
C THR A 4 16.92 -3.36 9.83
N LYS A 5 18.24 -3.44 9.77
CA LYS A 5 19.14 -2.91 10.79
C LYS A 5 18.89 -1.42 10.91
N ILE A 6 18.28 -1.02 12.03
CA ILE A 6 18.34 0.35 12.52
C ILE A 6 19.84 0.65 12.77
N PRO A 7 20.42 1.68 12.16
CA PRO A 7 21.82 2.01 12.39
C PRO A 7 21.99 2.42 13.85
N LYS A 8 22.69 1.59 14.63
CA LYS A 8 23.25 1.99 15.92
C LYS A 8 24.37 2.98 15.66
N ASN A 9 24.12 4.24 15.91
CA ASN A 9 25.19 5.25 15.96
C ASN A 9 25.59 5.42 17.44
N GLU A 10 26.56 4.62 17.87
CA GLU A 10 27.36 4.90 19.06
C GLU A 10 28.53 5.78 18.65
N LYS A 11 28.61 6.98 19.23
CA LYS A 11 29.63 8.01 19.16
C LYS A 11 29.38 9.06 18.09
N ASN A 12 28.75 10.17 18.54
CA ASN A 12 29.30 11.53 18.45
C ASN A 12 28.19 12.49 18.92
N ASP A 13 28.57 13.53 19.66
CA ASP A 13 27.74 14.68 20.03
C ASP A 13 27.36 15.55 18.79
N GLU A 14 26.97 14.93 17.69
CA GLU A 14 26.43 15.67 16.55
C GLU A 14 24.97 16.05 16.82
N PRO A 15 24.56 17.27 16.50
CA PRO A 15 23.18 17.70 16.69
C PRO A 15 22.26 16.78 15.90
N VAL A 16 21.29 16.16 16.59
CA VAL A 16 20.24 15.36 15.96
C VAL A 16 19.45 16.29 15.03
N ILE A 17 19.64 16.11 13.72
CA ILE A 17 18.89 16.82 12.69
C ILE A 17 17.46 16.27 12.75
N TYR A 18 16.52 17.07 13.25
CA TYR A 18 15.12 16.71 13.22
C TYR A 18 14.69 16.54 11.76
N GLY A 19 14.17 15.35 11.43
CA GLY A 19 13.67 15.04 10.09
C GLY A 19 14.52 14.10 9.26
N HIS A 20 15.71 13.69 9.73
CA HIS A 20 16.55 12.73 8.98
C HIS A 20 15.87 11.35 8.76
N TRP A 21 14.83 11.05 9.55
CA TRP A 21 14.05 9.80 9.43
C TRP A 21 12.80 9.92 8.55
N LEU A 22 12.39 11.14 8.17
CA LEU A 22 11.21 11.30 7.34
C LEU A 22 11.45 10.64 5.97
N PRO A 23 10.51 9.84 5.48
CA PRO A 23 10.68 9.07 4.27
C PRO A 23 10.87 10.00 3.06
N GLU A 24 11.93 9.73 2.28
CA GLU A 24 12.04 10.32 0.96
C GLU A 24 10.87 9.82 0.10
N VAL A 25 10.15 10.72 -0.52
CA VAL A 25 9.17 10.32 -1.53
C VAL A 25 9.97 9.93 -2.77
N PRO A 26 9.85 8.68 -3.26
CA PRO A 26 10.45 8.33 -4.54
C PRO A 26 9.93 9.33 -5.56
N ARG A 27 10.85 10.14 -6.12
CA ARG A 27 10.48 11.12 -7.15
C ARG A 27 9.61 10.42 -8.17
N TRP A 28 8.49 11.03 -8.51
CA TRP A 28 7.59 10.60 -9.56
C TRP A 28 8.38 10.16 -10.79
N ASN A 29 8.67 8.87 -10.83
CA ASN A 29 9.33 8.27 -11.96
C ASN A 29 8.21 7.49 -12.67
N TRP A 30 7.83 7.91 -13.87
CA TRP A 30 6.86 7.20 -14.72
C TRP A 30 7.15 5.70 -14.78
N TRP A 31 8.43 5.31 -14.61
CA TRP A 31 8.90 3.95 -14.56
C TRP A 31 8.38 3.18 -13.33
N ASN A 32 8.40 3.79 -12.15
CA ASN A 32 7.86 3.17 -10.95
C ASN A 32 6.34 3.01 -11.04
N GLN A 33 5.63 3.99 -11.58
CA GLN A 33 4.19 3.94 -11.77
C GLN A 33 3.79 2.89 -12.82
N PHE A 34 4.63 2.65 -13.84
CA PHE A 34 4.40 1.61 -14.82
C PHE A 34 4.41 0.22 -14.17
N TRP A 35 5.42 -0.06 -13.29
CA TRP A 35 5.56 -1.37 -12.65
C TRP A 35 4.58 -1.63 -11.50
N THR A 36 3.88 -0.64 -10.99
CA THR A 36 2.81 -0.81 -10.01
C THR A 36 1.47 -1.19 -10.65
N ARG A 37 1.32 -1.02 -11.97
CA ARG A 37 0.08 -1.38 -12.66
C ARG A 37 -0.06 -2.90 -12.80
N PHE A 38 -1.27 -3.40 -12.55
CA PHE A 38 -1.61 -4.82 -12.61
C PHE A 38 -1.13 -5.55 -13.87
N TRP A 39 -1.21 -4.91 -15.02
CA TRP A 39 -0.87 -5.50 -16.33
C TRP A 39 0.64 -5.48 -16.67
N ALA A 40 1.46 -4.74 -15.93
CA ALA A 40 2.87 -4.53 -16.30
C ALA A 40 3.70 -5.82 -16.23
N ILE A 41 3.57 -6.59 -15.15
CA ILE A 41 4.28 -7.87 -14.98
C ILE A 41 3.80 -8.92 -15.99
N PRO A 42 2.48 -9.16 -16.19
CA PRO A 42 2.00 -10.06 -17.23
C PRO A 42 2.47 -9.69 -18.63
N LEU A 43 2.46 -8.39 -18.97
CA LEU A 43 2.94 -7.92 -20.25
C LEU A 43 4.44 -8.17 -20.45
N ALA A 44 5.26 -7.85 -19.45
CA ALA A 44 6.70 -8.07 -19.52
C ALA A 44 7.05 -9.55 -19.69
N LEU A 45 6.39 -10.45 -18.95
CA LEU A 45 6.56 -11.90 -19.08
C LEU A 45 6.10 -12.39 -20.46
N SER A 46 5.00 -11.88 -20.98
CA SER A 46 4.49 -12.21 -22.31
C SER A 46 5.47 -11.78 -23.42
N ILE A 47 6.01 -10.56 -23.34
CA ILE A 47 7.00 -10.08 -24.31
C ILE A 47 8.29 -10.92 -24.24
N SER A 48 8.76 -11.23 -23.03
CA SER A 48 9.95 -12.07 -22.85
C SER A 48 9.76 -13.48 -23.40
N ALA A 49 8.56 -14.05 -23.24
CA ALA A 49 8.19 -15.36 -23.77
C ALA A 49 8.16 -15.38 -25.30
N ILE A 50 7.62 -14.34 -25.95
CA ILE A 50 7.66 -14.18 -27.40
C ILE A 50 9.11 -14.07 -27.88
N ALA A 51 9.92 -13.24 -27.23
CA ALA A 51 11.34 -13.09 -27.59
C ALA A 51 12.09 -14.42 -27.46
N ALA A 52 11.88 -15.17 -26.37
CA ALA A 52 12.44 -16.51 -26.18
C ALA A 52 11.97 -17.47 -27.25
N GLY A 53 10.67 -17.46 -27.61
CA GLY A 53 10.11 -18.29 -28.68
C GLY A 53 10.67 -18.00 -30.08
N LEU A 54 11.19 -16.80 -30.33
CA LEU A 54 11.87 -16.43 -31.57
C LEU A 54 13.36 -16.76 -31.53
N VAL A 55 14.04 -16.59 -30.41
CA VAL A 55 15.49 -16.76 -30.26
C VAL A 55 15.88 -18.22 -30.08
N ILE A 56 15.18 -18.97 -29.22
CA ILE A 56 15.56 -20.36 -28.89
C ILE A 56 15.55 -21.30 -30.12
N PRO A 57 14.56 -21.25 -31.04
CA PRO A 57 14.61 -22.02 -32.25
C PRO A 57 15.80 -21.71 -33.19
N GLN A 58 16.35 -20.49 -33.13
CA GLN A 58 17.57 -20.14 -33.89
C GLN A 58 18.79 -20.76 -33.24
N ILE A 59 18.85 -20.82 -31.90
CA ILE A 59 19.92 -21.54 -31.17
C ILE A 59 19.82 -23.03 -31.46
N ASP A 60 18.62 -23.60 -31.50
CA ASP A 60 18.37 -24.99 -31.86
C ASP A 60 18.98 -25.35 -33.23
N ARG A 61 18.83 -24.46 -34.22
CA ARG A 61 19.44 -24.61 -35.55
C ARG A 61 20.98 -24.59 -35.52
N ALA A 62 21.57 -23.80 -34.61
CA ALA A 62 23.01 -23.61 -34.52
C ALA A 62 23.71 -24.77 -33.74
N VAL A 63 23.06 -25.32 -32.72
CA VAL A 63 23.62 -26.35 -31.84
C VAL A 63 23.51 -27.77 -32.43
N GLY A 64 22.56 -28.00 -33.34
CA GLY A 64 22.34 -29.33 -33.94
C GLY A 64 21.73 -30.34 -32.97
N GLN A 65 21.29 -31.50 -33.48
CA GLN A 65 20.49 -32.52 -32.78
C GLN A 65 21.30 -33.43 -31.83
N SER A 66 22.17 -32.89 -30.97
CA SER A 66 23.18 -33.69 -30.26
C SER A 66 22.90 -33.97 -28.78
N LEU A 67 21.75 -33.62 -28.23
CA LEU A 67 21.46 -33.77 -26.79
C LEU A 67 20.43 -34.88 -26.50
N PRO A 68 20.79 -35.92 -25.71
CA PRO A 68 19.98 -37.16 -25.56
C PRO A 68 18.75 -37.05 -24.64
N PHE A 69 18.41 -35.88 -24.17
CA PHE A 69 17.24 -35.63 -23.29
C PHE A 69 16.18 -34.72 -23.90
N LEU A 70 16.29 -34.42 -25.18
CA LEU A 70 15.37 -33.52 -25.88
C LEU A 70 14.21 -34.27 -26.52
N PHE A 71 13.19 -33.51 -26.92
CA PHE A 71 12.01 -34.03 -27.60
C PHE A 71 12.41 -34.79 -28.87
N GLU A 72 12.18 -36.11 -28.90
CA GLU A 72 12.53 -37.01 -30.02
C GLU A 72 11.38 -37.17 -31.04
N GLY A 73 10.27 -36.44 -30.88
CA GLY A 73 9.11 -36.53 -31.77
C GLY A 73 9.35 -35.83 -33.11
N GLY A 74 8.75 -36.37 -34.16
CA GLY A 74 8.77 -35.74 -35.49
C GLY A 74 7.96 -34.42 -35.51
N PRO A 75 7.95 -33.71 -36.69
CA PRO A 75 7.26 -32.42 -36.84
C PRO A 75 5.78 -32.44 -36.43
N ASP A 76 5.06 -33.51 -36.73
CA ASP A 76 3.65 -33.67 -36.39
C ASP A 76 3.46 -33.87 -34.87
N GLY A 77 4.38 -34.58 -34.22
CA GLY A 77 4.39 -34.73 -32.77
C GLY A 77 4.65 -33.40 -32.07
N ALA A 78 5.63 -32.62 -32.52
CA ALA A 78 5.93 -31.30 -32.01
C ALA A 78 4.74 -30.33 -32.17
N ARG A 79 4.12 -30.32 -33.35
CA ARG A 79 2.90 -29.52 -33.60
C ARG A 79 1.76 -29.91 -32.68
N SER A 80 1.51 -31.22 -32.51
CA SER A 80 0.45 -31.72 -31.62
C SER A 80 0.68 -31.29 -30.19
N VAL A 81 1.91 -31.42 -29.65
CA VAL A 81 2.27 -31.03 -28.29
C VAL A 81 2.13 -29.51 -28.12
N LEU A 82 2.71 -28.69 -28.99
CA LEU A 82 2.67 -27.23 -28.91
C LEU A 82 1.24 -26.69 -29.04
N THR A 83 0.42 -27.29 -29.93
CA THR A 83 -0.99 -26.90 -30.07
C THR A 83 -1.79 -27.23 -28.80
N THR A 84 -1.56 -28.43 -28.23
CA THR A 84 -2.19 -28.86 -26.99
C THR A 84 -1.81 -27.95 -25.85
N ILE A 85 -0.51 -27.61 -25.71
CA ILE A 85 -0.03 -26.67 -24.70
C ILE A 85 -0.70 -25.28 -24.86
N SER A 86 -0.71 -24.75 -26.09
CA SER A 86 -1.33 -23.46 -26.37
C SER A 86 -2.82 -23.44 -26.01
N SER A 87 -3.56 -24.47 -26.43
CA SER A 87 -5.01 -24.57 -26.15
C SER A 87 -5.30 -24.74 -24.67
N ALA A 88 -4.51 -25.55 -23.96
CA ALA A 88 -4.65 -25.73 -22.54
C ALA A 88 -4.32 -24.44 -21.77
N MET A 89 -3.23 -23.76 -22.09
CA MET A 89 -2.77 -22.57 -21.37
C MET A 89 -3.70 -21.38 -21.56
N ILE A 90 -4.26 -21.16 -22.76
CA ILE A 90 -5.25 -20.08 -22.92
C ILE A 90 -6.54 -20.35 -22.13
N SER A 91 -6.98 -21.62 -22.07
CA SER A 91 -8.16 -22.01 -21.28
C SER A 91 -7.93 -21.82 -19.79
N VAL A 92 -6.77 -22.23 -19.27
CA VAL A 92 -6.42 -22.02 -17.84
C VAL A 92 -6.22 -20.55 -17.53
N THR A 93 -5.66 -19.76 -18.44
CA THR A 93 -5.54 -18.29 -18.27
C THR A 93 -6.93 -17.65 -18.10
N GLY A 94 -7.90 -18.04 -18.93
CA GLY A 94 -9.28 -17.58 -18.83
C GLY A 94 -9.94 -17.99 -17.50
N LEU A 95 -9.70 -19.22 -17.03
CA LEU A 95 -10.19 -19.71 -15.74
C LEU A 95 -9.60 -18.89 -14.57
N VAL A 96 -8.28 -18.69 -14.54
CA VAL A 96 -7.60 -17.91 -13.50
C VAL A 96 -8.10 -16.47 -13.48
N PHE A 97 -8.26 -15.86 -14.66
CA PHE A 97 -8.83 -14.52 -14.76
C PHE A 97 -10.26 -14.46 -14.22
N SER A 98 -11.10 -15.44 -14.58
CA SER A 98 -12.47 -15.54 -14.09
C SER A 98 -12.53 -15.69 -12.55
N VAL A 99 -11.71 -16.59 -11.98
CA VAL A 99 -11.61 -16.78 -10.53
C VAL A 99 -11.13 -15.48 -9.86
N THR A 100 -10.12 -14.81 -10.41
CA THR A 100 -9.63 -13.53 -9.89
C THR A 100 -10.75 -12.47 -9.87
N MET A 101 -11.57 -12.37 -10.91
CA MET A 101 -12.70 -11.43 -10.97
C MET A 101 -13.78 -11.76 -9.94
N VAL A 102 -14.11 -13.04 -9.74
CA VAL A 102 -15.04 -13.47 -8.70
C VAL A 102 -14.53 -13.11 -7.30
N VAL A 103 -13.24 -13.33 -7.06
CA VAL A 103 -12.57 -12.96 -5.80
C VAL A 103 -12.62 -11.47 -5.55
N LEU A 104 -12.29 -10.66 -6.56
CA LEU A 104 -12.40 -9.20 -6.47
C LEU A 104 -13.84 -8.75 -6.19
N GLN A 105 -14.81 -9.37 -6.81
CA GLN A 105 -16.22 -9.08 -6.56
C GLN A 105 -16.64 -9.45 -5.13
N LEU A 106 -16.21 -10.61 -4.62
CA LEU A 106 -16.44 -11.00 -3.22
C LEU A 106 -15.73 -10.05 -2.25
N ALA A 107 -14.48 -9.70 -2.52
CA ALA A 107 -13.73 -8.73 -1.72
C ALA A 107 -14.42 -7.34 -1.72
N SER A 108 -14.92 -6.87 -2.86
CA SER A 108 -15.69 -5.63 -2.97
C SER A 108 -16.97 -5.66 -2.15
N ASN A 109 -17.63 -6.82 -2.07
CA ASN A 109 -18.84 -6.99 -1.29
C ASN A 109 -18.58 -7.12 0.22
N GLN A 110 -17.47 -7.73 0.62
CA GLN A 110 -17.11 -7.95 2.02
C GLN A 110 -16.27 -6.81 2.61
N PHE A 111 -15.41 -6.18 1.82
CA PHE A 111 -14.54 -5.08 2.23
C PHE A 111 -14.99 -3.76 1.60
N THR A 112 -14.38 -2.67 2.03
CA THR A 112 -14.60 -1.36 1.40
C THR A 112 -13.78 -1.22 0.12
N PRO A 113 -14.20 -0.36 -0.82
CA PRO A 113 -13.44 -0.11 -2.05
C PRO A 113 -11.98 0.32 -1.79
N ARG A 114 -11.69 0.91 -0.63
CA ARG A 114 -10.33 1.36 -0.24
C ARG A 114 -9.35 0.22 -0.01
N ILE A 115 -9.85 -1.00 0.28
CA ILE A 115 -9.01 -2.19 0.52
C ILE A 115 -8.76 -2.94 -0.79
N LEU A 116 -9.62 -2.76 -1.79
CA LEU A 116 -9.58 -3.51 -3.06
C LEU A 116 -8.26 -3.33 -3.82
N GLU A 117 -7.66 -2.15 -3.72
CA GLU A 117 -6.39 -1.85 -4.39
C GLU A 117 -5.25 -2.74 -3.93
N SER A 118 -5.22 -3.07 -2.63
CA SER A 118 -4.22 -3.99 -2.08
C SER A 118 -4.27 -5.37 -2.72
N PHE A 119 -5.46 -5.85 -3.14
CA PHE A 119 -5.61 -7.13 -3.84
C PHE A 119 -5.15 -7.09 -5.29
N LEU A 120 -5.28 -5.94 -5.97
CA LEU A 120 -4.80 -5.77 -7.35
C LEU A 120 -3.28 -5.67 -7.42
N GLU A 121 -2.62 -5.23 -6.35
CA GLU A 121 -1.16 -5.12 -6.26
C GLU A 121 -0.46 -6.45 -5.96
N GLU A 122 -1.21 -7.55 -5.74
CA GLU A 122 -0.65 -8.85 -5.38
C GLU A 122 0.18 -9.46 -6.52
N ARG A 123 1.47 -9.53 -6.30
CA ARG A 123 2.45 -10.01 -7.28
C ARG A 123 2.22 -11.46 -7.73
N ILE A 124 1.71 -12.33 -6.83
CA ILE A 124 1.47 -13.75 -7.16
C ILE A 124 0.44 -13.86 -8.28
N THR A 125 -0.66 -13.12 -8.21
CA THR A 125 -1.69 -13.11 -9.26
C THR A 125 -1.14 -12.60 -10.59
N GLN A 126 -0.38 -11.49 -10.55
CA GLN A 126 0.23 -10.89 -11.74
C GLN A 126 1.25 -11.85 -12.39
N ILE A 127 2.13 -12.48 -11.60
CA ILE A 127 3.13 -13.43 -12.09
C ILE A 127 2.44 -14.66 -12.67
N THR A 128 1.43 -15.22 -12.01
CA THR A 128 0.69 -16.41 -12.46
C THR A 128 0.03 -16.15 -13.81
N LEU A 129 -0.69 -15.03 -13.96
CA LEU A 129 -1.27 -14.64 -15.25
C LEU A 129 -0.20 -14.46 -16.33
N GLY A 130 0.93 -13.84 -15.96
CA GLY A 130 2.05 -13.63 -16.87
C GLY A 130 2.73 -14.92 -17.30
N VAL A 131 2.91 -15.88 -16.41
CA VAL A 131 3.46 -17.20 -16.73
C VAL A 131 2.54 -17.96 -17.67
N PHE A 132 1.23 -17.95 -17.44
CA PHE A 132 0.27 -18.66 -18.30
C PHE A 132 0.16 -18.03 -19.68
N ALA A 133 -0.03 -16.71 -19.75
CA ALA A 133 -0.06 -15.98 -21.00
C ALA A 133 1.29 -16.12 -21.76
N GLY A 134 2.40 -16.05 -21.02
CA GLY A 134 3.74 -16.27 -21.56
C GLY A 134 3.93 -17.66 -22.11
N THR A 135 3.54 -18.71 -21.39
CA THR A 135 3.63 -20.11 -21.87
C THR A 135 2.79 -20.32 -23.13
N PHE A 136 1.58 -19.77 -23.16
CA PHE A 136 0.72 -19.78 -24.36
C PHE A 136 1.41 -19.10 -25.54
N LEU A 137 1.88 -17.86 -25.37
CA LEU A 137 2.53 -17.11 -26.45
C LEU A 137 3.86 -17.72 -26.90
N TYR A 138 4.63 -18.27 -25.95
CA TYR A 138 5.84 -19.05 -26.25
C TYR A 138 5.53 -20.24 -27.14
N ALA A 139 4.60 -21.11 -26.72
CA ALA A 139 4.23 -22.30 -27.47
C ALA A 139 3.68 -21.94 -28.87
N LEU A 140 2.87 -20.89 -28.97
CA LEU A 140 2.36 -20.41 -30.27
C LEU A 140 3.48 -19.87 -31.19
N THR A 141 4.47 -19.17 -30.59
CA THR A 141 5.62 -18.64 -31.35
C THR A 141 6.54 -19.77 -31.85
N VAL A 142 6.83 -20.76 -31.00
CA VAL A 142 7.64 -21.94 -31.37
C VAL A 142 6.90 -22.78 -32.41
N LEU A 143 5.58 -22.94 -32.31
CA LEU A 143 4.75 -23.67 -33.28
C LEU A 143 4.93 -23.13 -34.70
N ARG A 144 5.10 -21.83 -34.86
CA ARG A 144 5.35 -21.17 -36.14
C ARG A 144 6.68 -21.61 -36.78
N CYS A 145 7.66 -22.05 -35.97
CA CYS A 145 8.98 -22.45 -36.42
C CYS A 145 9.07 -23.92 -36.81
N VAL A 146 8.03 -24.73 -36.55
CA VAL A 146 7.99 -26.16 -36.92
C VAL A 146 7.61 -26.31 -38.38
N HIS A 147 8.53 -26.86 -39.21
CA HIS A 147 8.32 -27.14 -40.63
C HIS A 147 8.40 -28.63 -40.90
N SER A 148 7.43 -29.15 -41.66
CA SER A 148 7.47 -30.51 -42.17
C SER A 148 8.41 -30.59 -43.35
N GLU A 149 8.98 -31.77 -43.59
CA GLU A 149 9.79 -32.06 -44.77
C GLU A 149 8.95 -31.91 -46.04
N THR A 150 9.45 -31.17 -47.01
CA THR A 150 8.85 -30.97 -48.32
C THR A 150 9.94 -31.21 -49.35
N ASP A 151 9.59 -31.54 -50.63
CA ASP A 151 10.53 -31.85 -51.71
C ASP A 151 11.69 -30.83 -51.90
N THR A 152 11.57 -29.65 -51.33
CA THR A 152 12.54 -28.55 -51.46
C THR A 152 13.15 -28.07 -50.13
N ASP A 153 12.68 -28.61 -48.97
CA ASP A 153 13.14 -28.11 -47.65
C ASP A 153 13.24 -29.27 -46.66
N THR A 154 14.39 -29.34 -45.95
CA THR A 154 14.59 -30.33 -44.88
C THR A 154 13.75 -29.90 -43.66
N GLY A 155 12.84 -30.80 -43.20
CA GLY A 155 12.00 -30.55 -42.07
C GLY A 155 12.81 -30.08 -40.82
N PHE A 156 12.31 -29.10 -40.12
CA PHE A 156 12.94 -28.55 -38.91
C PHE A 156 12.03 -28.70 -37.69
N VAL A 157 12.54 -29.36 -36.64
CA VAL A 157 11.89 -29.51 -35.35
C VAL A 157 12.78 -28.85 -34.28
N PRO A 158 12.36 -27.78 -33.66
CA PRO A 158 13.12 -27.12 -32.58
C PRO A 158 12.98 -27.94 -31.29
N GLN A 159 13.91 -28.88 -31.06
CA GLN A 159 13.84 -29.85 -29.94
C GLN A 159 13.99 -29.18 -28.57
N ILE A 160 14.96 -28.24 -28.41
CA ILE A 160 15.18 -27.49 -27.17
C ILE A 160 13.94 -26.61 -26.87
N ALA A 161 13.44 -25.90 -27.88
CA ALA A 161 12.30 -25.02 -27.70
C ALA A 161 11.03 -25.80 -27.34
N THR A 162 10.79 -26.97 -27.93
CA THR A 162 9.65 -27.82 -27.59
C THR A 162 9.77 -28.43 -26.20
N SER A 163 10.97 -28.86 -25.80
CA SER A 163 11.24 -29.34 -24.43
C SER A 163 11.04 -28.23 -23.38
N LEU A 164 11.46 -27.00 -23.70
CA LEU A 164 11.24 -25.84 -22.82
C LEU A 164 9.76 -25.47 -22.72
N ALA A 165 8.99 -25.65 -23.80
CA ALA A 165 7.53 -25.47 -23.74
C ALA A 165 6.90 -26.45 -22.73
N PHE A 166 7.32 -27.73 -22.77
CA PHE A 166 6.87 -28.73 -21.82
C PHE A 166 7.26 -28.37 -20.36
N LEU A 167 8.52 -27.96 -20.14
CA LEU A 167 8.98 -27.51 -18.83
C LEU A 167 8.17 -26.30 -18.34
N SER A 168 7.83 -25.36 -19.24
CA SER A 168 7.01 -24.20 -18.90
C SER A 168 5.61 -24.58 -18.43
N VAL A 169 5.03 -25.68 -18.95
CA VAL A 169 3.75 -26.21 -18.44
C VAL A 169 3.91 -26.72 -17.01
N ILE A 170 4.98 -27.47 -16.72
CA ILE A 170 5.24 -27.96 -15.34
C ILE A 170 5.35 -26.76 -14.36
N VAL A 171 6.10 -25.75 -14.73
CA VAL A 171 6.23 -24.50 -13.96
C VAL A 171 4.88 -23.82 -13.81
N SER A 172 4.07 -23.76 -14.86
CA SER A 172 2.72 -23.18 -14.84
C SER A 172 1.81 -23.92 -13.86
N VAL A 173 1.87 -25.25 -13.81
CA VAL A 173 1.10 -26.03 -12.80
C VAL A 173 1.54 -25.67 -11.38
N GLY A 174 2.83 -25.48 -11.12
CA GLY A 174 3.34 -25.02 -9.83
C GLY A 174 2.78 -23.64 -9.44
N PHE A 175 2.77 -22.70 -10.40
CA PHE A 175 2.16 -21.38 -10.17
C PHE A 175 0.64 -21.45 -9.98
N PHE A 176 -0.04 -22.37 -10.67
CA PHE A 176 -1.48 -22.58 -10.46
C PHE A 176 -1.79 -23.03 -9.04
N LEU A 177 -1.04 -24.00 -8.52
CA LEU A 177 -1.22 -24.47 -7.14
C LEU A 177 -0.90 -23.39 -6.12
N ALA A 178 0.17 -22.61 -6.34
CA ALA A 178 0.52 -21.47 -5.51
C ALA A 178 -0.57 -20.39 -5.55
N PHE A 179 -1.14 -20.10 -6.71
CA PHE A 179 -2.24 -19.15 -6.89
C PHE A 179 -3.51 -19.59 -6.14
N ILE A 180 -3.92 -20.87 -6.26
CA ILE A 180 -5.09 -21.38 -5.53
C ILE A 180 -4.87 -21.30 -4.03
N HIS A 181 -3.69 -21.68 -3.54
CA HIS A 181 -3.34 -21.56 -2.12
C HIS A 181 -3.38 -20.09 -1.65
N HIS A 182 -2.79 -19.20 -2.43
CA HIS A 182 -2.73 -17.78 -2.12
C HIS A 182 -4.14 -17.18 -2.06
N ILE A 183 -4.96 -17.37 -3.09
CA ILE A 183 -6.33 -16.85 -3.13
C ILE A 183 -7.15 -17.34 -1.93
N THR A 184 -7.06 -18.62 -1.59
CA THR A 184 -7.82 -19.20 -0.48
C THR A 184 -7.43 -18.58 0.87
N THR A 185 -6.19 -18.12 1.01
CA THR A 185 -5.67 -17.50 2.25
C THR A 185 -5.84 -15.99 2.28
N SER A 186 -5.76 -15.30 1.15
CA SER A 186 -5.83 -13.84 1.08
C SER A 186 -7.23 -13.28 1.35
N ILE A 187 -8.29 -14.03 1.08
CA ILE A 187 -9.68 -13.59 1.29
C ILE A 187 -10.09 -13.60 2.77
N ARG A 188 -9.33 -14.24 3.64
CA ARG A 188 -9.69 -14.30 5.07
C ARG A 188 -9.56 -12.91 5.71
N VAL A 189 -10.66 -12.40 6.25
CA VAL A 189 -10.75 -11.08 6.91
C VAL A 189 -9.63 -10.90 7.95
N THR A 190 -9.36 -11.92 8.76
CA THR A 190 -8.28 -11.91 9.76
C THR A 190 -6.90 -11.64 9.16
N ASN A 191 -6.61 -12.18 7.96
CA ASN A 191 -5.33 -11.95 7.29
C ASN A 191 -5.24 -10.51 6.74
N VAL A 192 -6.34 -9.98 6.21
CA VAL A 192 -6.43 -8.59 5.74
C VAL A 192 -6.21 -7.62 6.91
N ILE A 193 -6.92 -7.82 8.02
CA ILE A 193 -6.78 -7.01 9.24
C ILE A 193 -5.32 -7.03 9.73
N ARG A 194 -4.70 -8.22 9.79
CA ARG A 194 -3.32 -8.38 10.25
C ARG A 194 -2.30 -7.70 9.33
N ASP A 195 -2.47 -7.83 8.01
CA ASP A 195 -1.57 -7.19 7.04
C ASP A 195 -1.69 -5.67 7.10
N LEU A 196 -2.92 -5.16 7.16
CA LEU A 196 -3.22 -3.75 7.29
C LEU A 196 -2.65 -3.17 8.59
N SER A 197 -2.85 -3.85 9.72
CA SER A 197 -2.26 -3.47 11.01
C SER A 197 -0.73 -3.39 10.92
N ARG A 198 -0.08 -4.39 10.33
CA ARG A 198 1.37 -4.42 10.17
C ARG A 198 1.88 -3.27 9.29
N ARG A 199 1.22 -3.00 8.16
CA ARG A 199 1.56 -1.87 7.27
C ARG A 199 1.39 -0.54 7.98
N THR A 200 0.29 -0.35 8.72
CA THR A 200 0.03 0.86 9.50
C THR A 200 1.08 1.08 10.57
N ILE A 201 1.49 0.01 11.28
CA ILE A 201 2.57 0.06 12.26
C ILE A 201 3.89 0.47 11.60
N ASN A 202 4.22 -0.10 10.44
CA ASN A 202 5.44 0.27 9.71
C ASN A 202 5.43 1.75 9.31
N THR A 203 4.30 2.26 8.82
CA THR A 203 4.13 3.70 8.53
C THR A 203 4.32 4.54 9.79
N MET A 204 3.70 4.13 10.92
CA MET A 204 3.87 4.81 12.19
C MET A 204 5.33 4.80 12.66
N ASP A 205 6.04 3.69 12.52
CA ASP A 205 7.45 3.56 12.90
C ASP A 205 8.35 4.48 12.05
N CYS A 206 7.95 4.75 10.79
CA CYS A 206 8.62 5.71 9.91
C CYS A 206 8.26 7.16 10.25
N MET A 207 7.00 7.46 10.55
CA MET A 207 6.52 8.84 10.75
C MET A 207 6.68 9.33 12.20
N ILE A 208 6.58 8.44 13.17
CA ILE A 208 6.68 8.70 14.60
C ILE A 208 7.65 7.68 15.20
N PRO A 209 8.96 7.85 15.02
CA PRO A 209 9.93 6.87 15.53
C PRO A 209 9.84 6.75 17.05
N GLY A 210 9.81 5.49 17.52
CA GLY A 210 9.76 5.15 18.93
C GLY A 210 11.18 5.03 19.51
N GLY A 211 11.35 5.50 20.75
CA GLY A 211 12.57 5.32 21.52
C GLY A 211 13.10 6.61 22.13
N SER A 212 13.94 6.46 23.16
CA SER A 212 14.59 7.56 23.90
C SER A 212 15.59 8.39 23.06
N THR A 213 15.81 8.02 21.81
CA THR A 213 16.77 8.65 20.91
C THR A 213 16.29 9.96 20.31
N ILE A 214 14.98 10.23 20.40
CA ILE A 214 14.38 11.49 19.94
C ILE A 214 13.70 12.14 21.16
N GLN A 215 14.52 12.48 22.16
CA GLN A 215 14.09 13.49 23.10
C GLN A 215 14.10 14.82 22.31
N PRO A 216 12.99 15.62 22.34
CA PRO A 216 13.14 17.00 22.01
C PRO A 216 14.27 17.50 22.90
N ARG A 217 15.32 18.06 22.31
CA ARG A 217 16.32 18.76 23.09
C ARG A 217 15.56 19.64 24.09
N GLN A 218 15.92 19.56 25.38
CA GLN A 218 15.45 20.55 26.34
C GLN A 218 15.66 21.93 25.70
N GLY A 219 14.56 22.57 25.24
CA GLY A 219 14.61 23.77 24.42
C GLY A 219 14.10 23.59 22.98
N ALA A 220 13.23 22.59 22.69
CA ALA A 220 12.43 22.62 21.45
C ALA A 220 11.76 24.00 21.38
N ARG A 221 12.23 24.85 20.45
CA ARG A 221 11.67 26.19 20.29
C ARG A 221 10.25 26.04 19.82
N GLU A 222 9.33 26.67 20.57
CA GLU A 222 7.99 26.88 20.05
C GLU A 222 8.12 27.64 18.73
N TRP A 223 7.56 27.07 17.63
CA TRP A 223 7.57 27.75 16.35
C TRP A 223 6.70 28.99 16.44
N ASN A 224 7.31 30.14 16.21
CA ASN A 224 6.58 31.41 16.08
C ASN A 224 6.88 31.96 14.69
N PRO A 225 5.83 32.21 13.88
CA PRO A 225 6.03 32.79 12.55
C PRO A 225 6.77 34.14 12.64
N PRO A 226 7.66 34.45 11.69
CA PRO A 226 8.29 35.76 11.62
C PRO A 226 7.23 36.87 11.61
N ARG A 227 7.38 37.87 12.44
CA ARG A 227 6.44 38.99 12.52
C ARG A 227 6.64 40.02 11.41
N ASP A 228 7.86 40.10 10.91
CA ASP A 228 8.28 41.05 9.86
C ASP A 228 8.83 40.27 8.70
N GLY A 229 8.30 40.49 7.48
CA GLY A 229 8.75 39.85 6.26
C GLY A 229 7.63 39.63 5.25
N ALA A 230 8.02 39.43 4.00
CA ALA A 230 7.08 39.03 2.95
C ALA A 230 6.59 37.60 3.21
N VAL A 231 5.30 37.36 2.99
CA VAL A 231 4.68 36.06 3.08
C VAL A 231 3.97 35.76 1.76
N THR A 232 4.37 34.68 1.11
CA THR A 232 3.74 34.24 -0.15
C THR A 232 2.89 33.00 0.10
N PRO A 233 1.58 33.01 -0.20
CA PRO A 233 0.71 31.84 -0.03
C PRO A 233 1.05 30.74 -1.05
N ILE A 234 1.03 29.49 -0.60
CA ILE A 234 1.15 28.32 -1.46
C ILE A 234 -0.28 27.89 -1.84
N VAL A 235 -0.71 28.23 -3.05
CA VAL A 235 -2.05 27.91 -3.56
C VAL A 235 -1.93 26.88 -4.66
N LEU A 236 -2.79 25.86 -4.64
CA LEU A 236 -2.87 24.82 -5.67
C LEU A 236 -4.09 25.10 -6.55
N GLU A 237 -3.86 25.79 -7.68
CA GLU A 237 -4.94 26.30 -8.53
C GLU A 237 -5.73 25.18 -9.25
N GLN A 238 -5.08 24.08 -9.61
CA GLN A 238 -5.67 22.98 -10.39
C GLN A 238 -5.80 21.68 -9.58
N ALA A 239 -5.76 21.78 -8.26
CA ALA A 239 -5.91 20.60 -7.41
C ALA A 239 -7.39 20.25 -7.26
N ASP A 240 -7.71 18.97 -7.35
CA ASP A 240 -9.01 18.37 -7.05
C ASP A 240 -8.76 16.94 -6.54
N ASP A 241 -7.73 16.82 -5.70
CA ASP A 241 -7.14 15.57 -5.28
C ASP A 241 -6.81 15.60 -3.78
N ARG A 242 -6.23 14.52 -3.26
CA ARG A 242 -5.74 14.46 -1.88
C ARG A 242 -4.23 14.66 -1.82
N LEU A 243 -3.76 15.34 -0.77
CA LEU A 243 -2.34 15.39 -0.45
C LEU A 243 -1.89 13.99 0.01
N SER A 244 -1.30 13.23 -0.91
CA SER A 244 -0.90 11.85 -0.67
C SER A 244 0.41 11.74 0.09
N ASP A 245 1.39 12.55 -0.30
CA ASP A 245 2.73 12.52 0.28
C ASP A 245 3.38 13.90 0.24
N ILE A 246 4.30 14.16 1.18
CA ILE A 246 5.14 15.36 1.25
C ILE A 246 6.60 14.93 1.16
N ASP A 247 7.35 15.49 0.22
CA ASP A 247 8.81 15.28 0.11
C ASP A 247 9.55 16.21 1.08
N TYR A 248 9.56 15.82 2.36
CA TYR A 248 10.16 16.61 3.44
C TYR A 248 11.63 16.96 3.17
N PRO A 249 12.52 16.03 2.80
CA PRO A 249 13.92 16.34 2.53
C PRO A 249 14.11 17.33 1.38
N TYR A 250 13.29 17.20 0.33
CA TYR A 250 13.32 18.10 -0.81
C TYR A 250 12.90 19.53 -0.41
N LEU A 251 11.79 19.67 0.33
CA LEU A 251 11.29 20.97 0.77
C LEU A 251 12.26 21.66 1.76
N VAL A 252 12.85 20.90 2.69
CA VAL A 252 13.86 21.42 3.61
C VAL A 252 15.07 21.94 2.85
N LYS A 253 15.59 21.18 1.88
CA LYS A 253 16.73 21.61 1.06
C LYS A 253 16.40 22.83 0.19
N LEU A 254 15.18 22.90 -0.32
CA LEU A 254 14.72 24.07 -1.08
C LEU A 254 14.63 25.31 -0.18
N ALA A 255 14.03 25.18 1.01
CA ALA A 255 13.93 26.24 2.00
C ALA A 255 15.31 26.72 2.50
N GLU A 256 16.28 25.79 2.69
CA GLU A 256 17.67 26.10 3.00
C GLU A 256 18.33 26.95 1.88
N THR A 257 18.11 26.56 0.60
CA THR A 257 18.65 27.28 -0.56
C THR A 257 18.08 28.69 -0.69
N LEU A 258 16.82 28.89 -0.30
CA LEU A 258 16.11 30.17 -0.34
C LEU A 258 16.30 30.99 0.94
N ASP A 259 17.01 30.45 1.93
CA ASP A 259 17.14 30.99 3.29
C ASP A 259 15.81 31.41 3.92
N THR A 260 14.81 30.57 3.79
CA THR A 260 13.44 30.82 4.30
C THR A 260 12.90 29.63 5.06
N THR A 261 11.67 29.77 5.58
CA THR A 261 10.87 28.70 6.15
C THR A 261 9.59 28.50 5.32
N ILE A 262 9.25 27.26 5.06
CA ILE A 262 8.00 26.85 4.43
C ILE A 262 7.09 26.32 5.53
N GLU A 263 5.86 26.80 5.61
CA GLU A 263 4.84 26.28 6.54
C GLU A 263 3.70 25.64 5.75
N LEU A 264 3.44 24.37 6.02
CA LEU A 264 2.32 23.62 5.46
C LEU A 264 1.22 23.50 6.52
N THR A 265 0.06 24.06 6.23
CA THR A 265 -1.12 24.05 7.12
C THR A 265 -2.00 22.82 6.89
N THR A 266 -1.80 22.13 5.78
CA THR A 266 -2.58 20.96 5.36
C THR A 266 -1.85 19.67 5.71
N GLN A 267 -2.60 18.73 6.29
CA GLN A 267 -2.11 17.42 6.70
C GLN A 267 -2.16 16.41 5.55
N VAL A 268 -1.25 15.42 5.53
CA VAL A 268 -1.31 14.28 4.60
C VAL A 268 -2.65 13.55 4.75
N GLY A 269 -3.25 13.17 3.61
CA GLY A 269 -4.58 12.55 3.53
C GLY A 269 -5.74 13.53 3.34
N SER A 270 -5.52 14.85 3.54
CA SER A 270 -6.53 15.87 3.34
C SER A 270 -6.87 16.04 1.86
N TYR A 271 -8.15 16.31 1.58
CA TYR A 271 -8.62 16.70 0.26
C TYR A 271 -8.27 18.16 -0.01
N ILE A 272 -7.77 18.44 -1.19
CA ILE A 272 -7.36 19.76 -1.66
C ILE A 272 -8.22 20.12 -2.85
N GLY A 273 -9.13 21.06 -2.66
CA GLY A 273 -9.91 21.63 -3.78
C GLY A 273 -9.10 22.66 -4.55
N ALA A 274 -9.53 22.96 -5.77
CA ALA A 274 -8.93 24.00 -6.59
C ALA A 274 -8.92 25.37 -5.87
N GLY A 275 -7.79 26.07 -5.94
CA GLY A 275 -7.60 27.37 -5.26
C GLY A 275 -7.39 27.28 -3.75
N THR A 276 -7.23 26.07 -3.17
CA THR A 276 -6.97 25.93 -1.75
C THR A 276 -5.53 26.34 -1.41
N GLN A 277 -5.40 27.19 -0.40
CA GLN A 277 -4.13 27.51 0.22
C GLN A 277 -3.70 26.37 1.13
N VAL A 278 -2.57 25.72 0.82
CA VAL A 278 -2.03 24.58 1.56
C VAL A 278 -0.91 24.96 2.51
N GLY A 279 -0.44 26.19 2.45
CA GLY A 279 0.63 26.70 3.30
C GLY A 279 1.07 28.09 2.92
N VAL A 280 2.22 28.50 3.46
CA VAL A 280 2.87 29.78 3.18
C VAL A 280 4.38 29.62 3.11
N VAL A 281 5.05 30.53 2.40
CA VAL A 281 6.49 30.72 2.41
C VAL A 281 6.80 32.06 3.03
N TYR A 282 7.71 32.10 3.99
CA TYR A 282 8.11 33.33 4.67
C TYR A 282 9.22 34.07 3.90
N ALA A 283 8.95 34.32 2.62
CA ALA A 283 9.75 35.12 1.70
C ALA A 283 8.87 35.53 0.50
N GLU A 284 9.29 36.55 -0.23
CA GLU A 284 8.76 36.82 -1.56
C GLU A 284 9.40 35.83 -2.55
N VAL A 285 8.56 35.07 -3.25
CA VAL A 285 9.01 34.05 -4.22
C VAL A 285 8.32 34.23 -5.56
N ASP A 286 9.06 33.96 -6.62
CA ASP A 286 8.54 33.99 -7.98
C ASP A 286 7.76 32.71 -8.33
N GLU A 287 7.10 32.72 -9.47
CA GLU A 287 6.31 31.58 -9.96
C GLU A 287 7.17 30.32 -10.20
N ALA A 288 8.45 30.49 -10.60
CA ALA A 288 9.36 29.38 -10.84
C ALA A 288 9.74 28.68 -9.53
N VAL A 289 9.94 29.42 -8.44
CA VAL A 289 10.17 28.89 -7.11
C VAL A 289 8.89 28.27 -6.57
N MET A 290 7.73 28.90 -6.73
CA MET A 290 6.45 28.35 -6.33
C MET A 290 6.19 26.98 -6.98
N THR A 291 6.44 26.84 -8.27
CA THR A 291 6.35 25.57 -8.99
C THR A 291 7.28 24.50 -8.40
N LYS A 292 8.47 24.86 -7.91
CA LYS A 292 9.37 23.93 -7.24
C LYS A 292 8.82 23.50 -5.89
N ILE A 293 8.24 24.40 -5.11
CA ILE A 293 7.61 24.08 -3.82
C ILE A 293 6.44 23.11 -4.04
N GLN A 294 5.57 23.41 -5.00
CA GLN A 294 4.43 22.55 -5.33
C GLN A 294 4.84 21.14 -5.76
N LYS A 295 6.01 20.98 -6.42
CA LYS A 295 6.58 19.65 -6.75
C LYS A 295 6.95 18.79 -5.54
N GLY A 296 7.14 19.39 -4.38
CA GLY A 296 7.35 18.68 -3.12
C GLY A 296 6.05 18.14 -2.50
N LEU A 297 4.89 18.52 -3.05
CA LEU A 297 3.57 18.08 -2.61
C LEU A 297 2.99 17.10 -3.64
N VAL A 298 2.84 15.85 -3.26
CA VAL A 298 2.31 14.81 -4.16
C VAL A 298 0.81 14.72 -3.98
N LEU A 299 0.07 15.01 -5.05
CA LEU A 299 -1.38 14.87 -5.10
C LEU A 299 -1.76 13.54 -5.76
N SER A 300 -2.82 12.92 -5.25
CA SER A 300 -3.37 11.67 -5.79
C SER A 300 -4.87 11.60 -5.50
N PRO A 301 -5.68 11.02 -6.41
CA PRO A 301 -7.09 10.75 -6.13
C PRO A 301 -7.29 9.85 -4.89
N GLN A 302 -6.27 9.08 -4.55
CA GLN A 302 -6.33 8.09 -3.48
C GLN A 302 -5.33 8.39 -2.38
N ARG A 303 -5.69 8.03 -1.13
CA ARG A 303 -4.79 8.08 0.02
C ARG A 303 -3.77 6.95 -0.06
N SER A 304 -2.59 7.18 0.50
CA SER A 304 -1.47 6.23 0.54
C SER A 304 -1.09 5.92 1.98
N LEU A 305 -0.77 4.66 2.29
CA LEU A 305 -0.25 4.26 3.60
C LEU A 305 1.22 4.69 3.85
N ARG A 306 1.88 5.33 2.89
CA ARG A 306 3.32 5.65 3.03
C ARG A 306 3.63 6.64 4.15
N GLN A 307 2.78 7.66 4.30
CA GLN A 307 2.94 8.73 5.30
C GLN A 307 1.66 8.96 6.12
N ASP A 308 0.57 8.29 5.79
CA ASP A 308 -0.77 8.52 6.34
C ASP A 308 -1.17 7.38 7.28
N ILE A 309 -0.82 7.51 8.57
CA ILE A 309 -1.18 6.55 9.62
C ILE A 309 -2.71 6.47 9.77
N GLY A 310 -3.37 7.65 9.75
CA GLY A 310 -4.82 7.75 9.87
C GLY A 310 -5.56 7.02 8.76
N PHE A 311 -4.96 6.85 7.58
CA PHE A 311 -5.56 6.06 6.52
C PHE A 311 -5.61 4.56 6.86
N GLY A 312 -4.55 4.02 7.46
CA GLY A 312 -4.54 2.62 7.91
C GLY A 312 -5.55 2.36 9.03
N ILE A 313 -5.63 3.28 10.00
CA ILE A 313 -6.66 3.23 11.05
C ILE A 313 -8.06 3.33 10.43
N ARG A 314 -8.29 4.27 9.50
CA ARG A 314 -9.58 4.41 8.81
C ARG A 314 -10.00 3.13 8.09
N GLN A 315 -9.09 2.43 7.43
CA GLN A 315 -9.40 1.17 6.77
C GLN A 315 -9.84 0.08 7.77
N LEU A 316 -9.21 0.00 8.96
CA LEU A 316 -9.64 -0.93 10.02
C LEU A 316 -11.00 -0.54 10.61
N VAL A 317 -11.25 0.74 10.80
CA VAL A 317 -12.57 1.28 11.22
C VAL A 317 -13.63 0.96 10.17
N ASP A 318 -13.35 1.14 8.90
CA ASP A 318 -14.26 0.80 7.80
C ASP A 318 -14.62 -0.70 7.80
N ILE A 319 -13.66 -1.61 8.11
CA ILE A 319 -13.93 -3.05 8.26
C ILE A 319 -14.88 -3.29 9.44
N ALA A 320 -14.59 -2.70 10.61
CA ALA A 320 -15.41 -2.87 11.81
C ALA A 320 -16.82 -2.32 11.59
N SER A 321 -16.97 -1.10 11.09
CA SER A 321 -18.26 -0.45 10.84
C SER A 321 -19.09 -1.24 9.82
N ARG A 322 -18.44 -1.78 8.78
CA ARG A 322 -19.12 -2.63 7.80
C ARG A 322 -19.58 -3.95 8.41
N ALA A 323 -18.74 -4.59 9.23
CA ALA A 323 -19.11 -5.81 9.95
C ALA A 323 -20.32 -5.59 10.89
N LEU A 324 -20.42 -4.40 11.48
CA LEU A 324 -21.51 -4.00 12.37
C LEU A 324 -22.76 -3.51 11.63
N SER A 325 -22.69 -3.35 10.30
CA SER A 325 -23.85 -2.90 9.53
C SER A 325 -25.02 -3.89 9.63
N PRO A 326 -26.29 -3.42 9.61
CA PRO A 326 -27.45 -4.29 9.79
C PRO A 326 -27.54 -5.45 8.78
N GLY A 327 -26.93 -5.30 7.59
CA GLY A 327 -26.96 -6.33 6.54
C GLY A 327 -25.92 -7.44 6.73
N ILE A 328 -24.89 -7.23 7.56
CA ILE A 328 -23.82 -8.20 7.83
C ILE A 328 -23.91 -8.73 9.25
N ASN A 329 -23.97 -7.83 10.24
CA ASN A 329 -24.12 -8.13 11.67
C ASN A 329 -23.13 -9.19 12.19
N ASP A 330 -21.83 -8.94 11.98
CA ASP A 330 -20.72 -9.79 12.44
C ASP A 330 -19.86 -9.05 13.49
N PRO A 331 -20.29 -9.03 14.76
CA PRO A 331 -19.55 -8.35 15.83
C PRO A 331 -18.16 -8.95 16.10
N LEU A 332 -17.94 -10.24 15.78
CA LEU A 332 -16.63 -10.87 16.00
C LEU A 332 -15.56 -10.29 15.07
N THR A 333 -15.87 -10.06 13.82
CA THR A 333 -14.97 -9.35 12.89
C THR A 333 -14.68 -7.93 13.37
N ALA A 334 -15.67 -7.23 13.92
CA ALA A 334 -15.43 -5.91 14.49
C ALA A 334 -14.46 -5.97 15.70
N VAL A 335 -14.60 -6.97 16.58
CA VAL A 335 -13.66 -7.21 17.68
C VAL A 335 -12.25 -7.50 17.19
N GLU A 336 -12.08 -8.27 16.11
CA GLU A 336 -10.75 -8.48 15.51
C GLU A 336 -10.14 -7.18 15.01
N ALA A 337 -10.92 -6.31 14.37
CA ALA A 337 -10.45 -4.99 13.93
C ALA A 337 -10.10 -4.09 15.12
N ILE A 338 -10.89 -4.09 16.22
CA ILE A 338 -10.59 -3.37 17.46
C ILE A 338 -9.26 -3.86 18.06
N ASN A 339 -9.00 -5.16 18.08
CA ASN A 339 -7.73 -5.73 18.56
C ASN A 339 -6.53 -5.27 17.73
N ALA A 340 -6.72 -5.15 16.42
CA ALA A 340 -5.68 -4.62 15.53
C ALA A 340 -5.44 -3.11 15.78
N LEU A 341 -6.52 -2.32 15.94
CA LEU A 341 -6.46 -0.92 16.33
C LEU A 341 -5.76 -0.75 17.68
N HIS A 342 -6.09 -1.58 18.67
CA HIS A 342 -5.42 -1.59 19.98
C HIS A 342 -3.90 -1.72 19.84
N THR A 343 -3.42 -2.65 19.00
CA THR A 343 -1.99 -2.85 18.77
C THR A 343 -1.31 -1.61 18.16
N ILE A 344 -2.01 -0.88 17.30
CA ILE A 344 -1.52 0.36 16.70
C ILE A 344 -1.55 1.50 17.73
N LEU A 345 -2.66 1.65 18.45
CA LEU A 345 -2.88 2.76 19.38
C LEU A 345 -1.97 2.70 20.61
N ILE A 346 -1.62 1.52 21.14
CA ILE A 346 -0.60 1.40 22.19
C ILE A 346 0.69 2.10 21.76
N ARG A 347 1.12 1.89 20.51
CA ARG A 347 2.33 2.53 19.99
C ARG A 347 2.17 4.04 19.84
N ALA A 348 0.97 4.50 19.45
CA ALA A 348 0.68 5.92 19.32
C ALA A 348 0.74 6.63 20.68
N VAL A 349 0.02 6.13 21.68
CA VAL A 349 -0.12 6.80 23.00
C VAL A 349 1.11 6.67 23.90
N THR A 350 2.02 5.74 23.61
CA THR A 350 3.29 5.58 24.34
C THR A 350 4.41 6.44 23.77
N ARG A 351 4.25 6.94 22.53
CA ARG A 351 5.22 7.81 21.86
C ARG A 351 4.95 9.27 22.17
N GLN A 352 5.98 10.07 22.03
CA GLN A 352 5.85 11.51 22.15
C GLN A 352 5.21 12.11 20.89
N THR A 353 4.37 13.13 21.05
CA THR A 353 3.83 13.90 19.93
C THR A 353 4.97 14.40 19.03
N PRO A 354 4.92 14.17 17.71
CA PRO A 354 5.95 14.65 16.80
C PRO A 354 6.04 16.17 16.84
N VAL A 355 7.26 16.70 16.84
CA VAL A 355 7.45 18.14 16.67
C VAL A 355 6.96 18.57 15.28
N PRO A 356 6.22 19.69 15.17
CA PRO A 356 5.59 20.11 13.93
C PRO A 356 6.57 20.81 12.97
N TYR A 357 7.88 20.55 13.05
CA TYR A 357 8.88 21.20 12.21
C TYR A 357 10.09 20.32 11.93
N VAL A 358 10.79 20.63 10.85
CA VAL A 358 12.04 20.02 10.44
C VAL A 358 13.12 21.10 10.33
N THR A 359 14.31 20.80 10.87
CA THR A 359 15.47 21.72 10.85
C THR A 359 16.49 21.31 9.82
N ASP A 360 17.29 22.28 9.34
CA ASP A 360 18.51 22.02 8.61
C ASP A 360 19.66 21.55 9.54
N LYS A 361 20.83 21.27 8.96
CA LYS A 361 22.03 20.84 9.72
C LYS A 361 22.51 21.86 10.74
N ALA A 362 22.22 23.15 10.54
CA ALA A 362 22.55 24.21 11.45
C ALA A 362 21.55 24.35 12.61
N GLY A 363 20.44 23.61 12.58
CA GLY A 363 19.36 23.67 13.57
C GLY A 363 18.34 24.79 13.30
N THR A 364 18.36 25.40 12.09
CA THR A 364 17.37 26.39 11.68
C THR A 364 16.09 25.68 11.20
N ILE A 365 14.91 26.12 11.65
CA ILE A 365 13.62 25.58 11.21
C ILE A 365 13.40 25.96 9.74
N ARG A 366 13.30 24.97 8.87
CA ARG A 366 13.13 25.14 7.41
C ARG A 366 11.76 24.71 6.91
N LEU A 367 11.14 23.75 7.58
CA LEU A 367 9.81 23.30 7.21
C LEU A 367 8.97 23.14 8.48
N VAL A 368 7.80 23.74 8.47
CA VAL A 368 6.74 23.53 9.48
C VAL A 368 5.63 22.74 8.81
N TYR A 369 5.09 21.74 9.48
CA TYR A 369 4.05 20.89 8.94
C TYR A 369 3.08 20.45 10.03
N ARG A 370 1.93 19.89 9.66
CA ARG A 370 0.94 19.37 10.60
C ARG A 370 1.06 17.85 10.69
N PRO A 371 1.69 17.29 11.74
CA PRO A 371 1.74 15.85 11.95
C PRO A 371 0.37 15.31 12.38
N GLN A 372 0.14 14.00 12.15
CA GLN A 372 -0.97 13.29 12.77
C GLN A 372 -0.65 13.02 14.24
N THR A 373 -1.55 13.42 15.14
CA THR A 373 -1.37 13.26 16.59
C THR A 373 -2.02 11.97 17.09
N ALA A 374 -1.57 11.47 18.26
CA ALA A 374 -2.19 10.28 18.85
C ALA A 374 -3.64 10.54 19.24
N ASP A 375 -3.99 11.77 19.62
CA ASP A 375 -5.37 12.18 19.92
C ASP A 375 -6.28 11.99 18.70
N GLU A 376 -5.88 12.54 17.55
CA GLU A 376 -6.62 12.39 16.28
C GLU A 376 -6.77 10.91 15.88
N LEU A 377 -5.72 10.08 16.11
CA LEU A 377 -5.75 8.66 15.80
C LEU A 377 -6.66 7.86 16.74
N VAL A 378 -6.71 8.19 18.03
CA VAL A 378 -7.62 7.57 19.01
C VAL A 378 -9.06 7.92 18.70
N GLU A 379 -9.38 9.20 18.48
CA GLU A 379 -10.73 9.65 18.12
C GLU A 379 -11.22 8.98 16.82
N LEU A 380 -10.37 8.91 15.79
CA LEU A 380 -10.67 8.25 14.53
C LEU A 380 -10.98 6.75 14.71
N ALA A 381 -10.25 6.08 15.59
CA ALA A 381 -10.38 4.65 15.81
C ALA A 381 -11.64 4.27 16.60
N VAL A 382 -12.07 5.13 17.55
CA VAL A 382 -13.13 4.79 18.50
C VAL A 382 -14.50 5.27 18.08
N THR A 383 -14.60 6.53 17.62
CA THR A 383 -15.89 7.23 17.48
C THR A 383 -16.89 6.48 16.61
N GLU A 384 -16.51 6.08 15.41
CA GLU A 384 -17.44 5.45 14.47
C GLU A 384 -17.79 4.01 14.88
N ILE A 385 -16.82 3.26 15.41
CA ILE A 385 -17.05 1.91 15.90
C ILE A 385 -17.98 1.93 17.12
N ALA A 386 -17.85 2.90 18.03
CA ALA A 386 -18.73 3.07 19.17
C ALA A 386 -20.18 3.32 18.72
N VAL A 387 -20.39 4.19 17.74
CA VAL A 387 -21.73 4.48 17.19
C VAL A 387 -22.37 3.25 16.57
N TRP A 388 -21.67 2.53 15.69
CA TRP A 388 -22.21 1.36 15.02
C TRP A 388 -22.30 0.13 15.93
N GLY A 389 -21.47 0.06 16.98
CA GLY A 389 -21.35 -1.05 17.90
C GLY A 389 -22.23 -0.97 19.13
N ALA A 390 -22.91 0.15 19.38
CA ALA A 390 -23.71 0.38 20.59
C ALA A 390 -24.82 -0.68 20.83
N GLY A 391 -25.32 -1.31 19.77
CA GLY A 391 -26.30 -2.41 19.87
C GLY A 391 -25.70 -3.82 20.04
N ALA A 392 -24.41 -3.99 20.00
CA ALA A 392 -23.72 -5.27 20.07
C ALA A 392 -23.00 -5.42 21.41
N VAL A 393 -23.44 -6.35 22.26
CA VAL A 393 -22.95 -6.53 23.65
C VAL A 393 -21.42 -6.58 23.76
N ILE A 394 -20.76 -7.28 22.84
CA ILE A 394 -19.30 -7.52 22.91
C ILE A 394 -18.45 -6.35 22.42
N VAL A 395 -19.02 -5.42 21.63
CA VAL A 395 -18.25 -4.34 21.00
C VAL A 395 -17.94 -3.20 21.99
N PRO A 396 -18.94 -2.64 22.73
CA PRO A 396 -18.68 -1.67 23.78
C PRO A 396 -17.73 -2.22 24.85
N GLU A 397 -17.90 -3.48 25.27
CA GLU A 397 -17.01 -4.13 26.25
C GLU A 397 -15.56 -4.18 25.74
N GLN A 398 -15.36 -4.56 24.46
CA GLN A 398 -14.02 -4.61 23.87
C GLN A 398 -13.39 -3.22 23.71
N LEU A 399 -14.19 -2.19 23.38
CA LEU A 399 -13.71 -0.81 23.31
C LEU A 399 -13.29 -0.30 24.70
N ARG A 400 -14.08 -0.53 25.75
CA ARG A 400 -13.74 -0.19 27.13
C ARG A 400 -12.43 -0.85 27.55
N ARG A 401 -12.31 -2.15 27.33
CA ARG A 401 -11.08 -2.88 27.64
C ARG A 401 -9.85 -2.32 26.91
N MET A 402 -10.01 -1.98 25.64
CA MET A 402 -8.96 -1.33 24.86
C MET A 402 -8.58 0.01 25.50
N LEU A 403 -9.56 0.89 25.79
CA LEU A 403 -9.32 2.21 26.35
C LEU A 403 -8.71 2.13 27.76
N GLU A 404 -9.12 1.19 28.59
CA GLU A 404 -8.53 0.94 29.93
C GLU A 404 -7.05 0.58 29.82
N ILE A 405 -6.69 -0.32 28.90
CA ILE A 405 -5.28 -0.70 28.68
C ILE A 405 -4.49 0.50 28.15
N LEU A 406 -5.04 1.26 27.19
CA LEU A 406 -4.41 2.46 26.66
C LEU A 406 -4.16 3.49 27.77
N HIS A 407 -5.13 3.69 28.66
CA HIS A 407 -5.02 4.59 29.82
C HIS A 407 -3.85 4.19 30.74
N GLY A 408 -3.66 2.86 30.95
CA GLY A 408 -2.59 2.34 31.79
C GLY A 408 -1.17 2.59 31.27
N VAL A 409 -1.02 2.78 29.94
CA VAL A 409 0.29 2.93 29.28
C VAL A 409 0.51 4.29 28.64
N ALA A 410 -0.56 5.09 28.50
CA ALA A 410 -0.52 6.37 27.80
C ALA A 410 0.32 7.42 28.54
N ARG A 411 0.96 8.28 27.79
CA ARG A 411 1.55 9.52 28.32
C ARG A 411 0.45 10.44 28.83
N GLU A 412 0.83 11.31 29.77
CA GLU A 412 -0.11 12.24 30.43
C GLU A 412 -0.87 13.10 29.42
N GLU A 413 -0.18 13.54 28.37
CA GLU A 413 -0.73 14.41 27.33
C GLU A 413 -1.94 13.85 26.58
N TYR A 414 -2.16 12.50 26.60
CA TYR A 414 -3.26 11.85 25.86
C TYR A 414 -4.42 11.40 26.76
N ARG A 415 -4.31 11.58 28.08
CA ARG A 415 -5.33 11.09 29.02
C ARG A 415 -6.69 11.73 28.85
N ASP A 416 -6.73 13.02 28.53
CA ASP A 416 -7.99 13.75 28.33
C ASP A 416 -8.77 13.19 27.13
N THR A 417 -8.09 12.85 26.05
CA THR A 417 -8.73 12.25 24.88
C THR A 417 -9.22 10.85 25.19
N LEU A 418 -8.44 10.04 25.92
CA LEU A 418 -8.87 8.70 26.33
C LEU A 418 -10.09 8.75 27.26
N ASN A 419 -10.16 9.72 28.20
CA ASN A 419 -11.32 9.93 29.05
C ASN A 419 -12.57 10.28 28.23
N ARG A 420 -12.48 11.24 27.30
CA ARG A 420 -13.59 11.60 26.42
C ARG A 420 -14.09 10.42 25.58
N MET A 421 -13.18 9.57 25.09
CA MET A 421 -13.57 8.41 24.30
C MET A 421 -14.22 7.33 25.18
N THR A 422 -13.82 7.19 26.44
CA THR A 422 -14.47 6.28 27.39
C THR A 422 -15.88 6.75 27.69
N GLU A 423 -16.05 8.03 28.01
CA GLU A 423 -17.36 8.66 28.24
C GLU A 423 -18.30 8.48 27.03
N LEU A 424 -17.78 8.68 25.81
CA LEU A 424 -18.53 8.47 24.58
C LEU A 424 -19.04 7.02 24.44
N VAL A 425 -18.19 6.03 24.72
CA VAL A 425 -18.57 4.61 24.64
C VAL A 425 -19.63 4.28 25.67
N ASP A 426 -19.52 4.81 26.89
CA ASP A 426 -20.50 4.58 27.97
C ASP A 426 -21.85 5.24 27.68
N GLU A 427 -21.85 6.49 27.21
CA GLU A 427 -23.05 7.23 26.83
C GLU A 427 -23.85 6.52 25.71
N LEU A 428 -23.15 6.03 24.69
CA LEU A 428 -23.77 5.34 23.56
C LEU A 428 -24.32 3.98 23.96
N ASP A 429 -23.68 3.25 24.86
CA ASP A 429 -24.12 1.94 25.34
C ASP A 429 -25.35 2.04 26.27
N GLU A 430 -25.42 3.11 27.08
CA GLU A 430 -26.55 3.37 28.02
C GLU A 430 -27.81 3.89 27.31
N THR A 431 -27.71 4.37 26.05
CA THR A 431 -28.83 5.00 25.33
C THR A 431 -29.76 3.96 24.72
N PRO A 432 -31.03 3.75 25.21
CA PRO A 432 -31.91 2.63 24.81
C PRO A 432 -32.40 2.67 23.35
N GLY A 433 -32.05 3.69 22.58
CA GLY A 433 -32.60 3.94 21.24
C GLY A 433 -31.93 3.20 20.09
N HIS A 434 -30.66 2.84 20.22
CA HIS A 434 -29.88 2.24 19.10
C HIS A 434 -30.11 0.74 18.95
N ALA A 435 -30.50 0.03 20.02
CA ALA A 435 -30.82 -1.41 19.99
C ALA A 435 -32.11 -1.75 19.23
N ARG A 436 -33.02 -0.78 18.98
CA ARG A 436 -34.33 -1.00 18.35
C ARG A 436 -34.39 -0.76 16.84
N ALA A 437 -33.40 -0.14 16.27
CA ALA A 437 -33.37 0.10 14.80
C ALA A 437 -33.03 -1.14 13.97
N THR A 438 -32.68 -2.26 14.61
CA THR A 438 -32.19 -3.48 13.94
C THR A 438 -33.23 -4.63 13.91
N ASN A 439 -34.46 -4.46 14.44
CA ASN A 439 -35.46 -5.50 14.37
C ASN A 439 -36.64 -5.09 13.44
N PRO A 440 -36.62 -5.45 12.13
CA PRO A 440 -37.71 -5.16 11.20
C PRO A 440 -38.96 -6.02 11.42
N ALA A 441 -39.02 -6.87 12.45
CA ALA A 441 -40.11 -7.81 12.69
C ALA A 441 -41.22 -7.28 13.64
N GLU A 442 -41.15 -6.02 14.10
CA GLU A 442 -42.16 -5.39 14.93
C GLU A 442 -42.84 -4.17 14.25
N LYS A 443 -43.17 -4.31 12.96
CA LYS A 443 -44.17 -3.43 12.32
C LYS A 443 -45.23 -4.27 11.62
#